data_48ec945404d6f3ccb8f8631836968654
#
_entry.id   48ec945404d6f3ccb8f8631836968654
#
_cell.length_a   1.000
_cell.length_b   1.000
_cell.length_c   1.000
_cell.angle_alpha   90.00
_cell.angle_beta   90.00
_cell.angle_gamma   90.00
#
_symmetry.space_group_name_H-M   'P 1'
#
loop_
_entity.id
_entity.type
_entity.pdbx_description
1 polymer ?
#
loop_
_entity_poly.entity_id
_entity_poly.type
_entity_poly.pdbx_seq_one_letter_code
_entity_poly.pdbx_strand_id
1 'polypeptide(L)'
;IYRSFAASGTVFAETNHGEYTLRLRLYDMEQRLDSNFFVRISNSDIINLRKVKGFDLSFAGTICVTLSNGTVTYVSRRFVAKIKQLLGI
;
A
#
# COMPACT_ATOMS: atom_id res chain seq x y z
N ILE A 1 -5.03 -10.28 -1.94
CA ILE A 1 -4.26 -9.42 -1.00
C ILE A 1 -4.69 -7.98 -1.18
N TYR A 2 -5.07 -7.33 -0.10
CA TYR A 2 -5.38 -5.89 -0.10
C TYR A 2 -4.10 -5.05 0.00
N ARG A 3 -3.20 -5.46 0.88
CA ARG A 3 -1.91 -4.80 1.07
C ARG A 3 -0.94 -5.72 1.78
N SER A 4 0.34 -5.38 1.70
CA SER A 4 1.38 -5.99 2.53
C SER A 4 2.08 -4.87 3.30
N PHE A 5 2.32 -5.09 4.57
CA PHE A 5 2.90 -4.04 5.41
C PHE A 5 3.84 -4.62 6.46
N ALA A 6 4.77 -3.78 6.91
CA ALA A 6 5.71 -4.14 7.95
C ALA A 6 5.35 -3.42 9.24
N ALA A 7 5.31 -4.16 10.34
CA ALA A 7 5.08 -3.61 11.67
C ALA A 7 5.86 -4.45 12.68
N SER A 8 6.56 -3.77 13.59
CA SER A 8 7.33 -4.41 14.67
C SER A 8 8.28 -5.51 14.16
N GLY A 9 8.92 -5.26 13.02
CA GLY A 9 9.89 -6.21 12.45
C GLY A 9 9.29 -7.40 11.73
N THR A 10 7.97 -7.43 11.59
CA THR A 10 7.25 -8.52 10.91
C THR A 10 6.53 -7.98 9.68
N VAL A 11 6.54 -8.75 8.60
CA VAL A 11 5.80 -8.43 7.38
C VAL A 11 4.48 -9.21 7.40
N PHE A 12 3.40 -8.49 7.08
CA PHE A 12 2.04 -9.02 7.05
C PHE A 12 1.46 -8.92 5.65
N ALA A 13 0.58 -9.85 5.30
CA ALA A 13 -0.28 -9.74 4.13
C ALA A 13 -1.73 -9.68 4.62
N GLU A 14 -2.45 -8.63 4.25
CA GLU A 14 -3.86 -8.44 4.60
C GLU A 14 -4.73 -8.97 3.46
N THR A 15 -5.58 -9.93 3.78
CA THR A 15 -6.43 -10.60 2.80
C THR A 15 -7.88 -10.59 3.27
N ASN A 16 -8.81 -11.04 2.42
CA ASN A 16 -10.20 -11.21 2.79
C ASN A 16 -10.43 -12.37 3.78
N HIS A 17 -9.39 -13.16 4.05
CA HIS A 17 -9.41 -14.23 5.05
C HIS A 17 -8.62 -13.88 6.31
N GLY A 18 -8.20 -12.62 6.47
CA GLY A 18 -7.44 -12.15 7.61
C GLY A 18 -6.01 -11.78 7.26
N GLU A 19 -5.20 -11.59 8.29
CA GLU A 19 -3.79 -11.22 8.15
C GLU A 19 -2.91 -12.46 8.30
N TYR A 20 -1.92 -12.56 7.43
CA TYR A 20 -0.91 -13.62 7.48
C TYR A 20 0.47 -13.00 7.66
N THR A 21 1.30 -13.65 8.48
CA THR A 21 2.69 -13.23 8.64
C THR A 21 3.57 -13.89 7.60
N LEU A 22 4.62 -13.17 7.15
CA LEU A 22 5.54 -13.63 6.14
C LEU A 22 6.97 -13.53 6.66
N ARG A 23 7.79 -14.53 6.34
CA ARG A 23 9.21 -14.58 6.74
C ARG A 23 10.12 -13.97 5.69
N LEU A 24 9.79 -12.74 5.28
CA LEU A 24 10.61 -12.01 4.32
C LEU A 24 10.48 -10.53 4.60
N ARG A 25 11.36 -9.74 4.01
CA ARG A 25 11.32 -8.29 4.14
C ARG A 25 10.29 -7.72 3.18
N LEU A 26 9.79 -6.51 3.48
CA LEU A 26 8.84 -5.84 2.61
C LEU A 26 9.44 -5.58 1.22
N TYR A 27 10.74 -5.27 1.15
CA TYR A 27 11.45 -5.13 -0.11
C TYR A 27 11.37 -6.41 -0.96
N ASP A 28 11.55 -7.57 -0.33
CA ASP A 28 11.44 -8.85 -1.03
C ASP A 28 10.01 -9.10 -1.51
N MET A 29 9.04 -8.73 -0.70
CA MET A 29 7.63 -8.83 -1.06
C MET A 29 7.32 -7.96 -2.28
N GLU A 30 7.86 -6.75 -2.31
CA GLU A 30 7.71 -5.82 -3.43
C GLU A 30 8.23 -6.43 -4.74
N GLN A 31 9.33 -7.16 -4.67
CA GLN A 31 9.92 -7.81 -5.85
C GLN A 31 9.08 -8.98 -6.36
N ARG A 32 8.33 -9.62 -5.48
CA ARG A 32 7.51 -10.79 -5.83
C ARG A 32 6.12 -10.44 -6.31
N LEU A 33 5.60 -9.27 -5.91
CA LEU A 33 4.27 -8.82 -6.30
C LEU A 33 4.30 -8.20 -7.69
N ASP A 34 3.20 -8.34 -8.42
CA ASP A 34 3.08 -7.76 -9.76
C ASP A 34 3.05 -6.25 -9.68
N SER A 35 4.08 -5.59 -10.23
CA SER A 35 4.24 -4.14 -10.18
C SER A 35 3.18 -3.38 -10.98
N ASN A 36 2.38 -4.06 -11.80
CA ASN A 36 1.25 -3.45 -12.50
C ASN A 36 0.09 -3.17 -11.54
N PHE A 37 0.01 -3.90 -10.43
CA PHE A 37 -1.12 -3.81 -9.50
C PHE A 37 -0.70 -3.44 -8.08
N PHE A 38 0.54 -3.69 -7.70
CA PHE A 38 1.03 -3.41 -6.36
C PHE A 38 2.02 -2.27 -6.39
N VAL A 39 1.81 -1.29 -5.51
CA VAL A 39 2.65 -0.10 -5.47
C VAL A 39 3.05 0.21 -4.03
N ARG A 40 4.32 0.56 -3.86
CA ARG A 40 4.86 1.02 -2.58
C ARG A 40 4.34 2.42 -2.30
N ILE A 41 3.78 2.64 -1.13
CA ILE A 41 3.26 3.96 -0.73
C ILE A 41 3.98 4.54 0.47
N SER A 42 4.79 3.73 1.15
CA SER A 42 5.62 4.19 2.27
C SER A 42 6.73 3.17 2.51
N ASN A 43 7.60 3.44 3.48
CA ASN A 43 8.61 2.48 3.87
C ASN A 43 8.03 1.19 4.42
N SER A 44 6.78 1.23 4.89
CA SER A 44 6.17 0.11 5.58
C SER A 44 4.91 -0.44 4.90
N ASP A 45 4.53 0.07 3.72
CA ASP A 45 3.25 -0.32 3.09
C ASP A 45 3.36 -0.49 1.58
N ILE A 46 2.76 -1.58 1.09
CA ILE A 46 2.52 -1.85 -0.34
C ILE A 46 1.04 -2.10 -0.48
N ILE A 47 0.36 -1.39 -1.39
CA ILE A 47 -1.07 -1.57 -1.61
C ILE A 47 -1.37 -2.23 -2.94
N ASN A 48 -2.50 -2.91 -3.00
CA ASN A 48 -3.04 -3.48 -4.23
C ASN A 48 -3.98 -2.45 -4.87
N LEU A 49 -3.59 -1.89 -6.01
CA LEU A 49 -4.39 -0.88 -6.70
C LEU A 49 -5.78 -1.38 -7.08
N ARG A 50 -5.94 -2.67 -7.31
CA ARG A 50 -7.24 -3.27 -7.63
C ARG A 50 -8.20 -3.27 -6.43
N LYS A 51 -7.68 -3.10 -5.24
CA LYS A 51 -8.46 -3.13 -3.99
C LYS A 51 -8.64 -1.75 -3.39
N VAL A 52 -8.22 -0.70 -4.09
CA VAL A 52 -8.42 0.67 -3.63
C VAL A 52 -9.84 1.11 -3.94
N LYS A 53 -10.53 1.59 -2.89
CA LYS A 53 -11.84 2.21 -3.02
C LYS A 53 -11.71 3.67 -3.45
N GLY A 54 -10.72 4.37 -2.93
CA GLY A 54 -10.51 5.77 -3.28
C GLY A 54 -9.21 6.35 -2.75
N PHE A 55 -8.77 7.40 -3.42
CA PHE A 55 -7.66 8.25 -3.00
C PHE A 55 -8.20 9.62 -2.63
N ASP A 56 -7.88 10.11 -1.43
CA ASP A 56 -8.28 11.43 -0.98
C ASP A 56 -7.06 12.36 -1.00
N LEU A 57 -7.12 13.36 -1.87
CA LEU A 57 -6.04 14.32 -2.09
C LEU A 57 -6.24 15.62 -1.31
N SER A 58 -7.28 15.71 -0.48
CA SER A 58 -7.60 16.93 0.26
C SER A 58 -6.68 17.17 1.45
N PHE A 59 -5.89 16.18 1.87
CA PHE A 59 -4.96 16.32 2.97
C PHE A 59 -3.68 17.02 2.52
N ALA A 60 -3.27 18.04 3.24
CA ALA A 60 -2.06 18.80 2.90
C ALA A 60 -0.82 17.89 3.01
N GLY A 61 -0.06 17.81 1.90
CA GLY A 61 1.22 17.12 1.86
C GLY A 61 1.16 15.59 1.85
N THR A 62 -0.04 15.01 1.79
CA THR A 62 -0.18 13.55 1.70
C THR A 62 -1.44 13.14 0.95
N ILE A 63 -1.56 11.84 0.72
CA ILE A 63 -2.72 11.23 0.09
C ILE A 63 -3.24 10.16 1.03
N CYS A 64 -4.54 10.20 1.33
CA CYS A 64 -5.21 9.17 2.11
C CYS A 64 -5.76 8.10 1.17
N VAL A 65 -5.52 6.84 1.48
CA VAL A 65 -5.97 5.72 0.67
C VAL A 65 -6.95 4.89 1.47
N THR A 66 -8.12 4.64 0.90
CA THR A 66 -9.10 3.71 1.50
C THR A 66 -9.18 2.46 0.63
N LEU A 67 -8.95 1.32 1.23
CA LEU A 67 -9.08 0.03 0.57
C LEU A 67 -10.52 -0.47 0.64
N SER A 68 -10.88 -1.39 -0.24
CA SER A 68 -12.26 -1.88 -0.35
C SER A 68 -12.73 -2.64 0.90
N ASN A 69 -11.81 -3.10 1.74
CA ASN A 69 -12.13 -3.74 3.03
C ASN A 69 -12.29 -2.73 4.18
N GLY A 70 -12.21 -1.43 3.90
CA GLY A 70 -12.33 -0.39 4.90
C GLY A 70 -11.01 0.07 5.53
N THR A 71 -9.92 -0.60 5.25
CA THR A 71 -8.61 -0.18 5.75
C THR A 71 -8.22 1.17 5.17
N VAL A 72 -7.74 2.06 6.03
CA VAL A 72 -7.28 3.39 5.64
C VAL A 72 -5.78 3.46 5.90
N THR A 73 -5.04 3.94 4.91
CA THR A 73 -3.60 4.16 5.04
C THR A 73 -3.21 5.44 4.32
N TYR A 74 -1.95 5.86 4.47
CA TYR A 74 -1.48 7.12 3.94
C TYR A 74 -0.23 6.94 3.10
N VAL A 75 -0.16 7.68 2.00
CA VAL A 75 1.05 7.74 1.17
C VAL A 75 2.04 8.67 1.86
N SER A 76 3.26 8.20 2.13
CA SER A 76 4.29 9.06 2.71
C SER A 76 4.77 10.07 1.67
N ARG A 77 5.31 11.20 2.13
CA ARG A 77 5.69 12.34 1.27
C ARG A 77 6.57 11.93 0.10
N ARG A 78 7.55 11.06 0.34
CA ARG A 78 8.50 10.69 -0.71
C ARG A 78 7.85 9.85 -1.83
N PHE A 79 6.65 9.32 -1.60
CA PHE A 79 5.93 8.52 -2.59
C PHE A 79 4.77 9.27 -3.24
N VAL A 80 4.44 10.48 -2.77
CA VAL A 80 3.28 11.25 -3.26
C VAL A 80 3.39 11.56 -4.75
N ALA A 81 4.55 12.03 -5.21
CA ALA A 81 4.75 12.36 -6.62
C ALA A 81 4.54 11.15 -7.54
N LYS A 82 5.05 9.99 -7.11
CA LYS A 82 4.88 8.73 -7.84
C LYS A 82 3.42 8.34 -7.95
N ILE A 83 2.68 8.45 -6.85
CA ILE A 83 1.25 8.09 -6.84
C ILE A 83 0.45 9.06 -7.70
N LYS A 84 0.72 10.36 -7.62
CA LYS A 84 0.07 11.34 -8.48
C LYS A 84 0.32 11.04 -9.96
N GLN A 85 1.53 10.65 -10.30
CA GLN A 85 1.88 10.26 -11.67
C GLN A 85 1.07 9.04 -12.12
N LEU A 86 0.94 8.04 -11.26
CA LEU A 86 0.12 6.86 -11.56
C LEU A 86 -1.36 7.20 -11.75
N LEU A 87 -1.86 8.17 -10.99
CA LEU A 87 -3.25 8.63 -11.09
C LEU A 87 -3.48 9.60 -12.24
N GLY A 88 -2.43 10.07 -12.90
CA GLY A 88 -2.54 11.02 -14.01
C GLY A 88 -2.83 12.45 -13.58
N ILE A 89 -2.43 12.84 -12.40
CA ILE A 89 -2.71 14.17 -11.86
C ILE A 89 -1.46 14.91 -11.44
#